data_ba2ab2969c5d7c97c326f36fc83baa89
#
_entry.id   ba2ab2969c5d7c97c326f36fc83baa89
#
_cell.length_a   1.000
_cell.length_b   1.000
_cell.length_c   1.000
_cell.angle_alpha   90.00
_cell.angle_beta   90.00
_cell.angle_gamma   90.00
#
_symmetry.space_group_name_H-M   'P 1'
#
loop_
_entity.id
_entity.type
_entity.pdbx_description
1 polymer ?
#
loop_
_entity_poly.entity_id
_entity_poly.type
_entity_poly.pdbx_seq_one_letter_code
_entity_poly.pdbx_strand_id
1 'polypeptide(L)'
;MALRCQAVGPQNEVRIALAPTKLSALAVRRIPRETPAMFAPKWKKEALHLVKGAKKFVDYKRDLLKPERVAEIDSRRADLLAAIQSKDLARVNEASKQIRAVCENSLPHEKPLGWLEENVEVMFVAIVIALGLRAYYLQPFRIPTGSMQPTLNGIIGTPLKRDQWPSFPVRMWEKAMRGRSYVSVVNDRDRHIAVLPPGRPDIRDTQMLHFFSRSEMQFSDSPPLRLPAPVNPCYEIGLKAVVYEAFRHGGLIPKGTVLCEGIIDSGDLVLVDKFSYHFRKPKRGEVFVFNTIDIKGIQKRSGPQGAGSHYIKRLCGVPGDTLSVQSPNLLIDGKIASEPGIQRVIHGQGPYSINATGYGWARPEDPEATGKKLPQFIAKPTDTLTLAAKAAPGMREYAALGDNTGNSLDSRYWGPVKEFNLVGPALFSLWPITTGHWGFIR
;
A
#
# COMPACT_ATOMS: atom_id res chain seq x y z
N MET A 1 46.89 19.33 11.56
CA MET A 1 47.60 18.06 11.86
C MET A 1 47.18 17.07 10.79
N ALA A 2 48.03 16.97 9.75
CA ALA A 2 47.75 16.21 8.53
C ALA A 2 48.34 14.82 8.69
N LEU A 3 47.61 13.78 8.40
CA LEU A 3 48.13 12.43 8.23
C LEU A 3 47.83 11.94 6.80
N ARG A 4 48.93 11.89 6.05
CA ARG A 4 49.05 11.25 4.74
C ARG A 4 48.91 9.74 4.91
N CYS A 5 48.08 9.07 4.10
CA CYS A 5 48.21 7.64 3.82
C CYS A 5 48.94 7.47 2.49
N GLN A 6 50.11 6.83 2.58
CA GLN A 6 50.89 6.35 1.44
C GLN A 6 50.32 5.02 0.95
N ALA A 7 50.32 4.89 -0.37
CA ALA A 7 50.07 3.66 -1.07
C ALA A 7 51.26 2.69 -0.93
N VAL A 8 50.96 1.40 -0.71
CA VAL A 8 51.96 0.30 -0.86
C VAL A 8 51.33 -0.69 -1.84
N GLY A 9 52.08 -0.91 -2.92
CA GLY A 9 51.75 -1.79 -4.03
C GLY A 9 52.04 -3.29 -3.75
N PRO A 10 51.90 -4.13 -4.76
CA PRO A 10 51.57 -5.58 -4.60
C PRO A 10 52.83 -6.45 -4.55
N GLN A 11 52.70 -7.59 -3.91
CA GLN A 11 53.31 -8.91 -4.25
C GLN A 11 53.36 -9.82 -3.01
N ASN A 12 52.64 -10.95 -3.08
CA ASN A 12 53.26 -12.25 -2.77
C ASN A 12 52.16 -13.36 -2.94
N GLU A 13 52.26 -14.00 -4.11
CA GLU A 13 51.61 -15.32 -4.34
C GLU A 13 52.33 -16.35 -3.48
N VAL A 14 51.64 -16.97 -2.54
CA VAL A 14 52.06 -18.21 -1.89
C VAL A 14 51.44 -19.35 -2.65
N ARG A 15 52.26 -19.96 -3.58
CA ARG A 15 51.96 -21.27 -4.19
C ARG A 15 52.16 -22.36 -3.16
N ILE A 16 51.10 -22.97 -2.68
CA ILE A 16 51.13 -24.24 -1.98
C ILE A 16 51.07 -25.36 -3.04
N ALA A 17 52.18 -26.00 -3.29
CA ALA A 17 52.25 -27.20 -4.11
C ALA A 17 51.68 -28.39 -3.31
N LEU A 18 50.52 -28.88 -3.66
CA LEU A 18 49.99 -30.17 -3.23
C LEU A 18 50.36 -31.24 -4.23
N ALA A 19 51.12 -32.23 -3.74
CA ALA A 19 51.52 -33.41 -4.47
C ALA A 19 50.32 -34.26 -4.92
N PRO A 20 50.37 -34.96 -6.06
CA PRO A 20 49.23 -35.73 -6.57
C PRO A 20 49.15 -37.07 -5.85
N THR A 21 48.20 -37.24 -4.93
CA THR A 21 47.77 -38.55 -4.47
C THR A 21 46.97 -39.26 -5.54
N LYS A 22 47.49 -40.40 -5.98
CA LYS A 22 46.85 -41.32 -6.91
C LYS A 22 45.49 -41.76 -6.37
N LEU A 23 44.39 -41.14 -6.84
CA LEU A 23 43.06 -41.72 -6.68
C LEU A 23 42.75 -42.48 -7.99
N SER A 24 42.58 -43.78 -7.83
CA SER A 24 42.18 -44.75 -8.83
C SER A 24 40.95 -44.27 -9.61
N ALA A 25 41.06 -44.36 -10.94
CA ALA A 25 40.00 -44.06 -11.89
C ALA A 25 38.79 -44.97 -11.68
N LEU A 26 37.81 -44.54 -10.92
CA LEU A 26 36.46 -45.07 -11.00
C LEU A 26 35.81 -44.44 -12.22
N ALA A 27 35.65 -45.25 -13.26
CA ALA A 27 35.02 -44.87 -14.53
C ALA A 27 33.62 -44.26 -14.26
N VAL A 28 33.53 -42.98 -14.37
CA VAL A 28 32.23 -42.28 -14.48
C VAL A 28 31.62 -42.70 -15.83
N ARG A 29 30.79 -43.75 -15.81
CA ARG A 29 29.94 -44.10 -16.93
C ARG A 29 29.06 -42.91 -17.27
N ARG A 30 29.32 -42.24 -18.36
CA ARG A 30 28.44 -41.22 -18.92
C ARG A 30 27.06 -41.85 -19.13
N ILE A 31 26.07 -41.34 -18.41
CA ILE A 31 24.68 -41.69 -18.65
C ILE A 31 24.33 -41.25 -20.07
N PRO A 32 23.81 -42.12 -20.92
CA PRO A 32 23.40 -41.77 -22.29
C PRO A 32 22.33 -40.69 -22.21
N ARG A 33 22.46 -39.62 -23.03
CA ARG A 33 21.41 -38.64 -23.23
C ARG A 33 20.19 -39.33 -23.82
N GLU A 34 19.18 -39.57 -22.99
CA GLU A 34 17.91 -40.17 -23.42
C GLU A 34 17.11 -39.18 -24.26
N THR A 35 16.54 -39.70 -25.36
CA THR A 35 15.53 -39.10 -26.21
C THR A 35 14.34 -38.51 -25.41
N PRO A 36 13.63 -37.48 -25.89
CA PRO A 36 12.64 -36.74 -25.14
C PRO A 36 11.48 -37.66 -24.66
N ALA A 37 11.21 -37.60 -23.38
CA ALA A 37 10.32 -38.49 -22.61
C ALA A 37 8.81 -38.33 -22.91
N MET A 38 8.41 -37.84 -24.07
CA MET A 38 7.01 -37.56 -24.38
C MET A 38 6.17 -38.81 -24.65
N PHE A 39 6.79 -39.93 -25.05
CA PHE A 39 6.11 -41.19 -25.38
C PHE A 39 6.47 -42.40 -24.49
N ALA A 40 7.07 -42.13 -23.31
CA ALA A 40 7.41 -43.24 -22.40
C ALA A 40 6.17 -43.81 -21.72
N PRO A 41 6.05 -45.13 -21.51
CA PRO A 41 4.95 -45.73 -20.74
C PRO A 41 4.80 -45.13 -19.36
N LYS A 42 3.57 -45.10 -18.84
CA LYS A 42 3.23 -44.48 -17.55
C LYS A 42 4.11 -44.99 -16.39
N TRP A 43 4.28 -46.32 -16.33
CA TRP A 43 5.12 -46.95 -15.31
C TRP A 43 6.58 -46.46 -15.31
N LYS A 44 7.15 -46.25 -16.54
CA LYS A 44 8.54 -45.75 -16.66
C LYS A 44 8.65 -44.30 -16.18
N LYS A 45 7.65 -43.44 -16.45
CA LYS A 45 7.62 -42.08 -15.99
C LYS A 45 7.54 -42.01 -14.46
N GLU A 46 6.68 -42.83 -13.84
CA GLU A 46 6.50 -42.92 -12.39
C GLU A 46 7.79 -43.39 -11.71
N ALA A 47 8.41 -44.46 -12.23
CA ALA A 47 9.66 -44.96 -11.67
C ALA A 47 10.82 -43.94 -11.79
N LEU A 48 10.95 -43.26 -12.92
CA LEU A 48 11.96 -42.18 -13.09
C LEU A 48 11.67 -40.99 -12.15
N HIS A 49 10.39 -40.71 -11.90
CA HIS A 49 10.03 -39.67 -10.94
C HIS A 49 10.44 -40.05 -9.51
N LEU A 50 10.31 -41.31 -9.12
CA LEU A 50 10.78 -41.82 -7.83
C LEU A 50 12.31 -41.73 -7.71
N VAL A 51 13.06 -42.10 -8.75
CA VAL A 51 14.53 -41.96 -8.73
C VAL A 51 14.96 -40.50 -8.54
N LYS A 52 14.29 -39.56 -9.24
CA LYS A 52 14.56 -38.13 -9.08
C LYS A 52 14.12 -37.62 -7.70
N GLY A 53 12.97 -38.09 -7.20
CA GLY A 53 12.47 -37.77 -5.85
C GLY A 53 13.42 -38.21 -4.76
N ALA A 54 13.91 -39.46 -4.80
CA ALA A 54 14.87 -39.97 -3.85
C ALA A 54 16.22 -39.24 -3.89
N LYS A 55 16.67 -38.78 -5.09
CA LYS A 55 17.85 -37.91 -5.17
C LYS A 55 17.62 -36.58 -4.46
N LYS A 56 16.50 -35.91 -4.77
CA LYS A 56 16.15 -34.65 -4.12
C LYS A 56 15.99 -34.82 -2.61
N PHE A 57 15.43 -35.93 -2.15
CA PHE A 57 15.31 -36.24 -0.74
C PHE A 57 16.68 -36.29 -0.05
N VAL A 58 17.64 -36.99 -0.64
CA VAL A 58 19.02 -37.04 -0.12
C VAL A 58 19.67 -35.66 -0.16
N ASP A 59 19.55 -34.94 -1.27
CA ASP A 59 20.14 -33.60 -1.42
C ASP A 59 19.59 -32.62 -0.36
N TYR A 60 18.27 -32.68 -0.05
CA TYR A 60 17.59 -31.79 0.89
C TYR A 60 17.76 -32.16 2.37
N LYS A 61 17.88 -33.47 2.66
CA LYS A 61 17.93 -34.01 4.04
C LYS A 61 19.29 -34.52 4.43
N ARG A 62 20.32 -34.23 3.62
CA ARG A 62 21.69 -34.79 3.79
C ARG A 62 22.25 -34.53 5.18
N ASP A 63 21.97 -33.39 5.76
CA ASP A 63 22.48 -33.01 7.08
C ASP A 63 21.80 -33.78 8.24
N LEU A 64 20.62 -34.35 7.99
CA LEU A 64 19.82 -35.10 8.94
C LEU A 64 19.98 -36.62 8.80
N LEU A 65 20.52 -37.08 7.64
CA LEU A 65 20.67 -38.48 7.31
C LEU A 65 22.03 -39.00 7.76
N LYS A 66 22.04 -40.17 8.38
CA LYS A 66 23.29 -40.87 8.66
C LYS A 66 23.94 -41.29 7.33
N PRO A 67 25.31 -41.26 7.23
CA PRO A 67 26.00 -41.61 6.00
C PRO A 67 25.64 -43.00 5.43
N GLU A 68 25.37 -43.97 6.32
CA GLU A 68 24.94 -45.31 5.95
C GLU A 68 23.59 -45.31 5.23
N ARG A 69 22.66 -44.50 5.69
CA ARG A 69 21.33 -44.34 5.06
C ARG A 69 21.40 -43.64 3.70
N VAL A 70 22.31 -42.71 3.54
CA VAL A 70 22.55 -42.06 2.22
C VAL A 70 23.07 -43.10 1.23
N ALA A 71 24.06 -43.95 1.64
CA ALA A 71 24.58 -45.02 0.82
C ALA A 71 23.51 -46.06 0.46
N GLU A 72 22.64 -46.42 1.40
CA GLU A 72 21.52 -47.34 1.18
C GLU A 72 20.53 -46.78 0.13
N ILE A 73 20.11 -45.52 0.29
CA ILE A 73 19.20 -44.86 -0.67
C ILE A 73 19.83 -44.81 -2.06
N ASP A 74 21.11 -44.47 -2.16
CA ASP A 74 21.80 -44.42 -3.46
C ASP A 74 21.93 -45.81 -4.09
N SER A 75 22.17 -46.88 -3.30
CA SER A 75 22.13 -48.27 -3.78
C SER A 75 20.74 -48.64 -4.32
N ARG A 76 19.66 -48.36 -3.57
CA ARG A 76 18.27 -48.62 -4.06
C ARG A 76 17.89 -47.82 -5.26
N ARG A 77 18.42 -46.58 -5.42
CA ARG A 77 18.27 -45.81 -6.66
C ARG A 77 18.93 -46.46 -7.85
N ALA A 78 20.12 -47.03 -7.68
CA ALA A 78 20.82 -47.78 -8.70
C ALA A 78 20.04 -49.05 -9.09
N ASP A 79 19.52 -49.78 -8.12
CA ASP A 79 18.68 -50.97 -8.34
C ASP A 79 17.42 -50.63 -9.16
N LEU A 80 16.72 -49.57 -8.82
CA LEU A 80 15.55 -49.12 -9.55
C LEU A 80 15.90 -48.66 -11.00
N LEU A 81 17.02 -47.99 -11.19
CA LEU A 81 17.49 -47.65 -12.55
C LEU A 81 17.82 -48.91 -13.38
N ALA A 82 18.46 -49.93 -12.79
CA ALA A 82 18.74 -51.20 -13.46
C ALA A 82 17.45 -51.96 -13.81
N ALA A 83 16.44 -51.94 -12.91
CA ALA A 83 15.13 -52.52 -13.19
C ALA A 83 14.39 -51.80 -14.35
N ILE A 84 14.49 -50.47 -14.41
CA ILE A 84 13.90 -49.71 -15.55
C ILE A 84 14.58 -50.06 -16.87
N GLN A 85 15.89 -50.31 -16.88
CA GLN A 85 16.64 -50.71 -18.07
C GLN A 85 16.28 -52.10 -18.55
N SER A 86 16.05 -53.05 -17.61
CA SER A 86 15.64 -54.41 -17.97
C SER A 86 14.19 -54.53 -18.45
N LYS A 87 13.39 -53.48 -18.31
CA LYS A 87 11.96 -53.41 -18.68
C LYS A 87 11.09 -54.46 -17.93
N ASP A 88 11.57 -55.00 -16.82
CA ASP A 88 10.86 -55.97 -15.98
C ASP A 88 9.95 -55.21 -15.00
N LEU A 89 8.66 -55.24 -15.28
CA LEU A 89 7.63 -54.54 -14.45
C LEU A 89 7.57 -55.05 -13.02
N ALA A 90 7.79 -56.36 -12.79
CA ALA A 90 7.76 -56.93 -11.47
C ALA A 90 8.94 -56.39 -10.62
N ARG A 91 10.14 -56.39 -11.20
CA ARG A 91 11.35 -55.81 -10.60
C ARG A 91 11.20 -54.29 -10.36
N VAL A 92 10.64 -53.52 -11.29
CA VAL A 92 10.42 -52.12 -11.13
C VAL A 92 9.46 -51.83 -9.97
N ASN A 93 8.39 -52.60 -9.84
CA ASN A 93 7.43 -52.44 -8.74
C ASN A 93 8.07 -52.74 -7.40
N GLU A 94 8.85 -53.83 -7.29
CA GLU A 94 9.54 -54.21 -6.06
C GLU A 94 10.60 -53.19 -5.67
N ALA A 95 11.46 -52.77 -6.60
CA ALA A 95 12.47 -51.72 -6.36
C ALA A 95 11.82 -50.39 -5.98
N SER A 96 10.66 -50.06 -6.57
CA SER A 96 9.90 -48.86 -6.21
C SER A 96 9.35 -48.89 -4.80
N LYS A 97 8.89 -50.03 -4.32
CA LYS A 97 8.45 -50.23 -2.93
C LYS A 97 9.64 -50.09 -1.95
N GLN A 98 10.76 -50.74 -2.31
CA GLN A 98 11.96 -50.72 -1.44
C GLN A 98 12.54 -49.31 -1.28
N ILE A 99 12.66 -48.53 -2.37
CA ILE A 99 13.18 -47.16 -2.28
C ILE A 99 12.25 -46.26 -1.46
N ARG A 100 10.94 -46.41 -1.59
CA ARG A 100 9.97 -45.66 -0.77
C ARG A 100 10.14 -46.00 0.72
N ALA A 101 10.15 -47.29 1.05
CA ALA A 101 10.30 -47.77 2.44
C ALA A 101 11.63 -47.28 3.07
N VAL A 102 12.74 -47.30 2.30
CA VAL A 102 14.02 -46.81 2.81
C VAL A 102 13.98 -45.30 3.03
N CYS A 103 13.40 -44.52 2.12
CA CYS A 103 13.27 -43.07 2.32
C CYS A 103 12.37 -42.74 3.51
N GLU A 104 11.23 -43.40 3.65
CA GLU A 104 10.29 -43.21 4.78
C GLU A 104 10.92 -43.56 6.13
N ASN A 105 11.71 -44.66 6.22
CA ASN A 105 12.35 -45.10 7.45
C ASN A 105 13.71 -44.45 7.72
N SER A 106 14.19 -43.55 6.83
CA SER A 106 15.50 -42.92 6.96
C SER A 106 15.54 -41.74 7.91
N LEU A 107 14.39 -41.13 8.14
CA LEU A 107 14.23 -40.05 9.13
C LEU A 107 13.49 -40.55 10.35
N PRO A 108 13.73 -39.98 11.53
CA PRO A 108 12.87 -40.19 12.70
C PRO A 108 11.41 -39.92 12.28
N HIS A 109 10.50 -40.82 12.68
CA HIS A 109 9.08 -40.59 12.47
C HIS A 109 8.67 -39.36 13.27
N GLU A 110 8.65 -38.21 12.62
CA GLU A 110 8.00 -37.04 13.18
C GLU A 110 6.51 -37.38 13.25
N LYS A 111 5.92 -37.22 14.43
CA LYS A 111 4.46 -37.33 14.57
C LYS A 111 3.84 -36.35 13.59
N PRO A 112 2.83 -36.78 12.80
CA PRO A 112 2.14 -35.84 11.94
C PRO A 112 1.67 -34.67 12.80
N LEU A 113 1.91 -33.43 12.30
CA LEU A 113 1.47 -32.21 12.96
C LEU A 113 -0.03 -32.32 13.26
N GLY A 114 -0.42 -31.96 14.47
CA GLY A 114 -1.81 -31.88 14.84
C GLY A 114 -2.53 -30.85 13.93
N TRP A 115 -3.84 -31.02 13.71
CA TRP A 115 -4.62 -30.06 12.90
C TRP A 115 -4.39 -28.61 13.31
N LEU A 116 -4.22 -28.34 14.60
CA LEU A 116 -3.96 -27.00 15.12
C LEU A 116 -2.56 -26.50 14.72
N GLU A 117 -1.54 -27.35 14.83
CA GLU A 117 -0.15 -27.00 14.51
C GLU A 117 0.02 -26.71 13.03
N GLU A 118 -0.58 -27.51 12.15
CA GLU A 118 -0.59 -27.32 10.69
C GLU A 118 -1.27 -26.00 10.31
N ASN A 119 -2.45 -25.69 10.90
CA ASN A 119 -3.16 -24.44 10.62
C ASN A 119 -2.39 -23.22 11.15
N VAL A 120 -1.73 -23.31 12.28
CA VAL A 120 -0.89 -22.22 12.83
C VAL A 120 0.30 -21.97 11.91
N GLU A 121 0.97 -23.01 11.42
CA GLU A 121 2.08 -22.86 10.47
C GLU A 121 1.64 -22.21 9.17
N VAL A 122 0.56 -22.71 8.56
CA VAL A 122 -0.01 -22.12 7.32
C VAL A 122 -0.41 -20.67 7.54
N MET A 123 -1.08 -20.34 8.65
CA MET A 123 -1.47 -18.98 9.00
C MET A 123 -0.24 -18.07 9.15
N PHE A 124 0.79 -18.55 9.84
CA PHE A 124 2.03 -17.77 10.03
C PHE A 124 2.71 -17.47 8.69
N VAL A 125 2.87 -18.48 7.83
CA VAL A 125 3.44 -18.31 6.48
C VAL A 125 2.61 -17.32 5.66
N ALA A 126 1.28 -17.44 5.69
CA ALA A 126 0.38 -16.54 4.98
C ALA A 126 0.52 -15.08 5.47
N ILE A 127 0.62 -14.88 6.80
CA ILE A 127 0.83 -13.55 7.40
C ILE A 127 2.18 -12.96 6.95
N VAL A 128 3.27 -13.75 6.99
CA VAL A 128 4.61 -13.29 6.58
C VAL A 128 4.61 -12.88 5.10
N ILE A 129 3.99 -13.69 4.23
CA ILE A 129 3.86 -13.36 2.80
C ILE A 129 3.01 -12.09 2.62
N ALA A 130 1.86 -11.99 3.29
CA ALA A 130 0.98 -10.83 3.19
C ALA A 130 1.67 -9.53 3.66
N LEU A 131 2.40 -9.60 4.77
CA LEU A 131 3.19 -8.47 5.29
C LEU A 131 4.33 -8.10 4.33
N GLY A 132 5.01 -9.06 3.74
CA GLY A 132 6.05 -8.84 2.73
C GLY A 132 5.48 -8.16 1.48
N LEU A 133 4.37 -8.67 0.94
CA LEU A 133 3.69 -8.04 -0.20
C LEU A 133 3.25 -6.61 0.13
N ARG A 134 2.67 -6.39 1.30
CA ARG A 134 2.27 -5.05 1.76
C ARG A 134 3.45 -4.10 1.94
N ALA A 135 4.56 -4.59 2.46
CA ALA A 135 5.74 -3.75 2.73
C ALA A 135 6.41 -3.28 1.44
N TYR A 136 6.55 -4.16 0.44
CA TYR A 136 7.41 -3.92 -0.71
C TYR A 136 6.69 -3.72 -2.04
N TYR A 137 5.50 -4.30 -2.22
CA TYR A 137 4.83 -4.32 -3.53
C TYR A 137 3.55 -3.50 -3.57
N LEU A 138 2.55 -3.87 -2.79
CA LEU A 138 1.20 -3.35 -2.91
C LEU A 138 0.65 -2.97 -1.53
N GLN A 139 0.34 -1.70 -1.35
CA GLN A 139 -0.19 -1.21 -0.08
C GLN A 139 -1.59 -0.64 -0.27
N PRO A 140 -2.60 -1.14 0.47
CA PRO A 140 -3.92 -0.52 0.48
C PRO A 140 -3.90 0.77 1.31
N PHE A 141 -4.50 1.83 0.76
CA PHE A 141 -4.73 3.11 1.42
C PHE A 141 -6.21 3.48 1.36
N ARG A 142 -6.76 3.95 2.47
CA ARG A 142 -8.09 4.55 2.48
C ARG A 142 -7.98 6.05 2.28
N ILE A 143 -8.82 6.61 1.43
CA ILE A 143 -8.84 8.04 1.12
C ILE A 143 -9.71 8.77 2.14
N PRO A 144 -9.14 9.67 2.97
CA PRO A 144 -9.92 10.34 4.01
C PRO A 144 -10.64 11.59 3.54
N THR A 145 -10.20 12.22 2.44
CA THR A 145 -10.66 13.56 2.01
C THR A 145 -11.16 13.57 0.58
N GLY A 146 -12.09 14.49 0.27
CA GLY A 146 -12.66 14.64 -1.07
C GLY A 146 -11.80 15.38 -2.09
N SER A 147 -10.49 15.58 -1.83
CA SER A 147 -9.63 16.39 -2.71
C SER A 147 -9.37 15.79 -4.10
N MET A 148 -9.67 14.51 -4.29
CA MET A 148 -9.55 13.79 -5.56
C MET A 148 -10.91 13.48 -6.20
N GLN A 149 -12.01 14.01 -5.66
CA GLN A 149 -13.32 13.87 -6.28
C GLN A 149 -13.35 14.55 -7.65
N PRO A 150 -14.07 13.98 -8.60
CA PRO A 150 -14.87 12.76 -8.57
C PRO A 150 -14.07 11.49 -8.93
N THR A 151 -12.76 11.57 -9.16
CA THR A 151 -11.94 10.39 -9.52
C THR A 151 -11.92 9.37 -8.40
N LEU A 152 -11.79 9.84 -7.16
CA LEU A 152 -11.78 9.02 -5.95
C LEU A 152 -12.53 9.75 -4.83
N ASN A 153 -13.37 9.02 -4.12
CA ASN A 153 -14.11 9.56 -3.00
C ASN A 153 -13.33 9.50 -1.69
N GLY A 154 -13.40 10.59 -0.94
CA GLY A 154 -13.05 10.60 0.47
C GLY A 154 -14.19 10.10 1.35
N ILE A 155 -13.97 10.15 2.66
CA ILE A 155 -15.04 9.94 3.64
C ILE A 155 -15.97 11.14 3.59
N ILE A 156 -17.27 10.91 3.37
CA ILE A 156 -18.29 11.96 3.17
C ILE A 156 -19.41 11.74 4.18
N GLY A 157 -19.88 12.82 4.77
CA GLY A 157 -21.06 12.86 5.61
C GLY A 157 -22.28 13.39 4.85
N THR A 158 -23.42 12.71 4.95
CA THR A 158 -24.69 13.19 4.41
C THR A 158 -25.71 13.21 5.53
N PRO A 159 -26.34 14.38 5.86
CA PRO A 159 -27.34 14.46 6.88
C PRO A 159 -28.56 13.59 6.53
N LEU A 160 -29.01 12.77 7.44
CA LEU A 160 -30.20 11.95 7.30
C LEU A 160 -30.78 11.65 8.69
N LYS A 161 -32.03 11.99 8.91
CA LYS A 161 -32.73 11.72 10.17
C LYS A 161 -32.95 10.22 10.37
N ARG A 162 -32.96 9.80 11.62
CA ARG A 162 -33.09 8.40 12.02
C ARG A 162 -34.41 7.73 11.56
N ASP A 163 -35.47 8.50 11.46
CA ASP A 163 -36.78 8.05 10.97
C ASP A 163 -36.76 7.67 9.47
N GLN A 164 -35.80 8.20 8.71
CA GLN A 164 -35.61 7.93 7.29
C GLN A 164 -34.64 6.77 7.01
N TRP A 165 -34.12 6.13 8.06
CA TRP A 165 -33.15 5.05 7.88
C TRP A 165 -33.82 3.80 7.32
N PRO A 166 -33.20 3.13 6.36
CA PRO A 166 -33.70 1.87 5.84
C PRO A 166 -33.62 0.76 6.87
N SER A 167 -34.30 -0.35 6.58
CA SER A 167 -34.30 -1.54 7.44
C SER A 167 -32.88 -2.08 7.70
N PHE A 168 -32.71 -2.80 8.79
CA PHE A 168 -31.40 -3.32 9.20
C PHE A 168 -30.68 -4.16 8.11
N PRO A 169 -31.35 -5.09 7.38
CA PRO A 169 -30.70 -5.84 6.32
C PRO A 169 -30.17 -4.96 5.19
N VAL A 170 -30.92 -3.92 4.80
CA VAL A 170 -30.51 -2.96 3.76
C VAL A 170 -29.28 -2.18 4.23
N ARG A 171 -29.25 -1.71 5.48
CA ARG A 171 -28.09 -1.02 6.04
C ARG A 171 -26.84 -1.90 6.07
N MET A 172 -26.99 -3.20 6.38
CA MET A 172 -25.88 -4.15 6.37
C MET A 172 -25.36 -4.39 4.95
N TRP A 173 -26.26 -4.51 3.98
CA TRP A 173 -25.89 -4.64 2.57
C TRP A 173 -25.17 -3.38 2.05
N GLU A 174 -25.71 -2.20 2.33
CA GLU A 174 -25.06 -0.93 1.95
C GLU A 174 -23.70 -0.74 2.62
N LYS A 175 -23.56 -1.16 3.85
CA LYS A 175 -22.28 -1.15 4.54
C LYS A 175 -21.25 -2.05 3.86
N ALA A 176 -21.65 -3.24 3.45
CA ALA A 176 -20.77 -4.20 2.78
C ALA A 176 -20.39 -3.75 1.37
N MET A 177 -21.37 -3.30 0.57
CA MET A 177 -21.18 -3.04 -0.85
C MET A 177 -20.81 -1.58 -1.18
N ARG A 178 -21.37 -0.62 -0.43
CA ARG A 178 -21.19 0.82 -0.65
C ARG A 178 -20.30 1.49 0.40
N GLY A 179 -19.92 0.78 1.44
CA GLY A 179 -19.18 1.38 2.56
C GLY A 179 -19.98 2.39 3.38
N ARG A 180 -21.31 2.34 3.30
CA ARG A 180 -22.22 3.27 3.93
C ARG A 180 -22.54 2.88 5.37
N SER A 181 -22.34 3.78 6.30
CA SER A 181 -22.68 3.58 7.72
C SER A 181 -23.71 4.63 8.17
N TYR A 182 -24.76 4.18 8.85
CA TYR A 182 -25.78 5.02 9.45
C TYR A 182 -25.40 5.29 10.90
N VAL A 183 -25.25 6.54 11.27
CA VAL A 183 -24.74 6.96 12.57
C VAL A 183 -25.62 8.01 13.22
N SER A 184 -25.84 7.89 14.52
CA SER A 184 -26.49 8.89 15.36
C SER A 184 -25.76 8.90 16.70
N VAL A 185 -25.22 10.03 17.08
CA VAL A 185 -24.50 10.24 18.35
C VAL A 185 -25.24 11.26 19.15
N VAL A 186 -25.71 10.87 20.33
CA VAL A 186 -26.45 11.71 21.25
C VAL A 186 -25.61 11.95 22.50
N ASN A 187 -25.56 13.18 22.97
CA ASN A 187 -24.87 13.55 24.20
C ASN A 187 -25.60 12.96 25.41
N ASP A 188 -24.91 12.15 26.24
CA ASP A 188 -25.49 11.39 27.34
C ASP A 188 -25.61 12.22 28.65
N ARG A 189 -24.92 13.36 28.74
CA ARG A 189 -24.85 14.26 29.89
C ARG A 189 -24.51 15.68 29.46
N ASP A 190 -24.65 16.63 30.38
CA ASP A 190 -24.15 17.97 30.13
C ASP A 190 -22.63 17.98 30.08
N ARG A 191 -22.06 18.67 29.08
CA ARG A 191 -20.61 18.71 28.83
C ARG A 191 -20.19 20.10 28.37
N HIS A 192 -19.00 20.53 28.80
CA HIS A 192 -18.37 21.75 28.30
C HIS A 192 -17.24 21.41 27.33
N ILE A 193 -17.30 21.94 26.10
CA ILE A 193 -16.29 21.72 25.05
C ILE A 193 -14.94 22.27 25.55
N ALA A 194 -13.88 21.44 25.43
CA ALA A 194 -12.53 21.91 25.62
C ALA A 194 -12.12 22.81 24.47
N VAL A 195 -11.51 23.94 24.75
CA VAL A 195 -11.13 24.95 23.75
C VAL A 195 -9.62 25.09 23.68
N LEU A 196 -9.07 25.02 22.49
CA LEU A 196 -7.67 25.31 22.22
C LEU A 196 -7.49 26.77 21.77
N PRO A 197 -6.40 27.45 22.13
CA PRO A 197 -6.08 28.76 21.57
C PRO A 197 -5.93 28.70 20.03
N PRO A 198 -6.46 29.65 19.26
CA PRO A 198 -7.16 30.89 19.61
C PRO A 198 -8.70 30.79 19.67
N GLY A 199 -9.29 29.79 20.31
CA GLY A 199 -10.76 29.66 20.47
C GLY A 199 -11.36 28.55 19.58
N ARG A 200 -10.62 27.48 19.30
CA ARG A 200 -11.10 26.32 18.52
C ARG A 200 -11.52 25.16 19.41
N PRO A 201 -12.54 24.38 19.04
CA PRO A 201 -12.87 23.16 19.78
C PRO A 201 -11.71 22.17 19.70
N ASP A 202 -11.39 21.52 20.80
CA ASP A 202 -10.39 20.44 20.81
C ASP A 202 -11.02 19.14 20.32
N ILE A 203 -11.02 18.96 19.01
CA ILE A 203 -11.46 17.73 18.36
C ILE A 203 -10.27 17.16 17.59
N ARG A 204 -9.90 15.93 17.89
CA ARG A 204 -8.70 15.29 17.35
C ARG A 204 -9.06 14.09 16.50
N ASP A 205 -8.55 14.04 15.27
CA ASP A 205 -8.64 12.84 14.46
C ASP A 205 -7.67 11.76 14.99
N THR A 206 -8.20 10.56 15.20
CA THR A 206 -7.44 9.39 15.65
C THR A 206 -7.48 8.32 14.58
N GLN A 207 -6.32 7.76 14.26
CA GLN A 207 -6.21 6.65 13.32
C GLN A 207 -5.99 5.35 14.09
N MET A 208 -6.86 4.38 13.91
CA MET A 208 -6.72 3.04 14.43
C MET A 208 -6.40 2.07 13.29
N LEU A 209 -5.28 1.34 13.39
CA LEU A 209 -4.82 0.34 12.42
C LEU A 209 -4.66 0.86 10.97
N HIS A 210 -4.37 2.13 10.75
CA HIS A 210 -4.19 2.77 9.43
C HIS A 210 -5.42 2.73 8.50
N PHE A 211 -6.48 2.02 8.87
CA PHE A 211 -7.69 1.85 8.05
C PHE A 211 -8.93 2.53 8.62
N PHE A 212 -8.96 2.77 9.92
CA PHE A 212 -10.11 3.36 10.60
C PHE A 212 -9.73 4.73 11.15
N SER A 213 -10.25 5.77 10.50
CA SER A 213 -10.13 7.14 10.99
C SER A 213 -11.40 7.48 11.78
N ARG A 214 -11.23 7.90 13.02
CA ARG A 214 -12.27 8.40 13.90
C ARG A 214 -11.82 9.72 14.48
N SER A 215 -12.69 10.41 15.18
CA SER A 215 -12.30 11.58 15.96
C SER A 215 -12.75 11.47 17.42
N GLU A 216 -12.07 12.20 18.26
CA GLU A 216 -12.41 12.33 19.69
C GLU A 216 -12.60 13.81 19.99
N MET A 217 -13.77 14.13 20.55
CA MET A 217 -14.10 15.46 21.04
C MET A 217 -13.74 15.55 22.52
N GLN A 218 -12.89 16.49 22.87
CA GLN A 218 -12.42 16.71 24.22
C GLN A 218 -13.38 17.67 24.99
N PHE A 219 -13.53 17.41 26.26
CA PHE A 219 -14.35 18.23 27.18
C PHE A 219 -13.50 18.66 28.38
N SER A 220 -13.83 19.80 28.97
CA SER A 220 -13.12 20.31 30.15
C SER A 220 -13.56 19.64 31.46
N ASP A 221 -14.77 19.10 31.47
CA ASP A 221 -15.47 18.59 32.65
C ASP A 221 -15.80 17.10 32.60
N SER A 222 -15.47 16.42 31.53
CA SER A 222 -15.84 15.02 31.31
C SER A 222 -14.88 14.27 30.36
N PRO A 223 -14.93 12.94 30.38
CA PRO A 223 -14.11 12.14 29.45
C PRO A 223 -14.40 12.44 27.98
N PRO A 224 -13.40 12.25 27.09
CA PRO A 224 -13.57 12.45 25.66
C PRO A 224 -14.71 11.60 25.09
N LEU A 225 -15.41 12.15 24.08
CA LEU A 225 -16.43 11.43 23.34
C LEU A 225 -15.89 11.01 21.96
N ARG A 226 -16.02 9.73 21.66
CA ARG A 226 -15.60 9.19 20.36
C ARG A 226 -16.68 9.42 19.32
N LEU A 227 -16.27 10.00 18.20
CA LEU A 227 -17.11 10.22 17.04
C LEU A 227 -16.90 9.09 16.00
N PRO A 228 -17.92 8.78 15.19
CA PRO A 228 -17.89 7.61 14.30
C PRO A 228 -16.99 7.77 13.08
N ALA A 229 -16.57 8.99 12.75
CA ALA A 229 -15.77 9.35 11.59
C ALA A 229 -14.78 10.49 11.92
N PRO A 230 -13.91 10.88 10.98
CA PRO A 230 -13.13 12.11 11.06
C PRO A 230 -14.00 13.35 11.26
N VAL A 231 -13.37 14.44 11.71
CA VAL A 231 -14.09 15.68 12.07
C VAL A 231 -14.93 16.23 10.93
N ASN A 232 -14.38 16.29 9.70
CA ASN A 232 -15.09 16.91 8.57
C ASN A 232 -16.42 16.20 8.23
N PRO A 233 -16.48 14.87 8.00
CA PRO A 233 -17.75 14.17 7.84
C PRO A 233 -18.72 14.36 9.02
N CYS A 234 -18.22 14.39 10.25
CA CYS A 234 -19.07 14.66 11.41
C CYS A 234 -19.64 16.10 11.38
N TYR A 235 -18.88 17.07 10.91
CA TYR A 235 -19.37 18.45 10.71
C TYR A 235 -20.46 18.51 9.64
N GLU A 236 -20.33 17.76 8.57
CA GLU A 236 -21.33 17.69 7.49
C GLU A 236 -22.67 17.12 7.97
N ILE A 237 -22.68 16.19 8.95
CA ILE A 237 -23.88 15.55 9.50
C ILE A 237 -24.38 16.17 10.82
N GLY A 238 -24.04 17.44 11.10
CA GLY A 238 -24.65 18.23 12.16
C GLY A 238 -23.70 18.74 13.24
N LEU A 239 -22.54 18.13 13.48
CA LEU A 239 -21.64 18.50 14.56
C LEU A 239 -21.21 19.99 14.49
N LYS A 240 -21.03 20.53 13.27
CA LYS A 240 -20.64 21.94 13.08
C LYS A 240 -21.66 22.90 13.69
N ALA A 241 -22.95 22.65 13.48
CA ALA A 241 -24.03 23.48 14.05
C ALA A 241 -24.08 23.39 15.58
N VAL A 242 -23.91 22.18 16.12
CA VAL A 242 -23.88 21.95 17.57
C VAL A 242 -22.71 22.68 18.23
N VAL A 243 -21.52 22.56 17.65
CA VAL A 243 -20.33 23.26 18.15
C VAL A 243 -20.52 24.78 18.10
N TYR A 244 -21.01 25.29 16.98
CA TYR A 244 -21.28 26.73 16.84
C TYR A 244 -22.28 27.25 17.91
N GLU A 245 -23.38 26.52 18.13
CA GLU A 245 -24.38 26.87 19.11
C GLU A 245 -23.84 26.76 20.55
N ALA A 246 -23.06 25.72 20.83
CA ALA A 246 -22.41 25.58 22.14
C ALA A 246 -21.49 26.76 22.46
N PHE A 247 -20.71 27.25 21.49
CA PHE A 247 -19.87 28.44 21.71
C PHE A 247 -20.68 29.70 22.04
N ARG A 248 -21.88 29.84 21.48
CA ARG A 248 -22.80 30.96 21.84
C ARG A 248 -23.33 30.87 23.29
N HIS A 249 -23.34 29.66 23.85
CA HIS A 249 -23.81 29.35 25.19
C HIS A 249 -22.67 28.96 26.15
N GLY A 250 -21.51 29.60 26.03
CA GLY A 250 -20.37 29.39 26.94
C GLY A 250 -19.70 28.02 26.86
N GLY A 251 -19.88 27.32 25.76
CA GLY A 251 -19.26 25.99 25.51
C GLY A 251 -20.09 24.80 26.00
N LEU A 252 -21.30 25.02 26.55
CA LEU A 252 -22.14 23.95 27.05
C LEU A 252 -22.89 23.21 25.96
N ILE A 253 -22.82 21.89 26.00
CA ILE A 253 -23.67 20.98 25.22
C ILE A 253 -24.59 20.24 26.17
N PRO A 254 -25.92 20.52 26.14
CA PRO A 254 -26.88 19.88 27.02
C PRO A 254 -27.00 18.37 26.78
N LYS A 255 -27.38 17.62 27.79
CA LYS A 255 -27.80 16.22 27.68
C LYS A 255 -28.95 16.09 26.67
N GLY A 256 -28.91 15.03 25.87
CA GLY A 256 -29.92 14.74 24.83
C GLY A 256 -29.68 15.46 23.51
N THR A 257 -28.69 16.36 23.42
CA THR A 257 -28.33 17.00 22.13
C THR A 257 -27.81 15.96 21.16
N VAL A 258 -28.38 15.92 19.95
CA VAL A 258 -27.86 15.09 18.82
C VAL A 258 -26.64 15.78 18.28
N LEU A 259 -25.45 15.22 18.49
CA LEU A 259 -24.19 15.78 18.07
C LEU A 259 -23.98 15.62 16.55
N CYS A 260 -24.29 14.46 16.03
CA CYS A 260 -24.23 14.18 14.61
C CYS A 260 -25.21 13.04 14.26
N GLU A 261 -25.94 13.18 13.18
CA GLU A 261 -26.88 12.19 12.70
C GLU A 261 -26.93 12.16 11.17
N GLY A 262 -26.72 10.97 10.61
CA GLY A 262 -26.73 10.85 9.16
C GLY A 262 -26.05 9.58 8.64
N ILE A 263 -25.61 9.71 7.39
CA ILE A 263 -24.88 8.69 6.65
C ILE A 263 -23.41 9.11 6.62
N ILE A 264 -22.53 8.14 6.82
CA ILE A 264 -21.10 8.28 6.56
C ILE A 264 -20.75 7.25 5.48
N ASP A 265 -20.43 7.75 4.28
CA ASP A 265 -19.86 6.95 3.22
C ASP A 265 -18.34 6.86 3.41
N SER A 266 -17.81 5.65 3.43
CA SER A 266 -16.36 5.46 3.59
C SER A 266 -15.62 5.89 2.32
N GLY A 267 -14.43 6.44 2.49
CA GLY A 267 -13.56 6.74 1.36
C GLY A 267 -13.11 5.48 0.62
N ASP A 268 -12.72 5.67 -0.63
CA ASP A 268 -12.22 4.60 -1.48
C ASP A 268 -10.98 3.93 -0.87
N LEU A 269 -10.93 2.60 -0.94
CA LEU A 269 -9.78 1.79 -0.58
C LEU A 269 -8.96 1.54 -1.84
N VAL A 270 -7.84 2.21 -1.94
CA VAL A 270 -7.00 2.22 -3.14
C VAL A 270 -5.75 1.38 -2.92
N LEU A 271 -5.45 0.53 -3.89
CA LEU A 271 -4.21 -0.24 -3.92
C LEU A 271 -3.12 0.57 -4.62
N VAL A 272 -2.04 0.82 -3.91
CA VAL A 272 -0.88 1.60 -4.37
C VAL A 272 0.27 0.66 -4.68
N ASP A 273 0.83 0.82 -5.87
CA ASP A 273 1.98 0.07 -6.35
C ASP A 273 3.28 0.76 -5.91
N LYS A 274 3.95 0.20 -4.92
CA LYS A 274 5.22 0.73 -4.39
C LYS A 274 6.44 0.34 -5.24
N PHE A 275 6.26 -0.59 -6.15
CA PHE A 275 7.35 -1.19 -6.92
C PHE A 275 7.67 -0.42 -8.20
N SER A 276 6.65 0.05 -8.91
CA SER A 276 6.81 0.63 -10.26
C SER A 276 7.77 1.82 -10.32
N TYR A 277 7.74 2.73 -9.36
CA TYR A 277 8.58 3.94 -9.40
C TYR A 277 10.08 3.67 -9.14
N HIS A 278 10.45 2.46 -8.73
CA HIS A 278 11.85 2.03 -8.67
C HIS A 278 12.42 1.70 -10.07
N PHE A 279 11.55 1.36 -11.04
CA PHE A 279 11.95 0.90 -12.37
C PHE A 279 11.54 1.84 -13.49
N ARG A 280 10.56 2.70 -13.27
CA ARG A 280 10.10 3.68 -14.25
C ARG A 280 9.92 5.06 -13.64
N LYS A 281 10.07 6.07 -14.46
CA LYS A 281 9.76 7.45 -14.04
C LYS A 281 8.25 7.66 -13.93
N PRO A 282 7.79 8.47 -12.93
CA PRO A 282 6.43 8.93 -12.86
C PRO A 282 6.02 9.71 -14.13
N LYS A 283 4.77 9.54 -14.56
CA LYS A 283 4.23 10.20 -15.77
C LYS A 283 3.14 11.19 -15.40
N ARG A 284 3.03 12.31 -16.15
CA ARG A 284 1.93 13.26 -16.01
C ARG A 284 0.59 12.55 -16.20
N GLY A 285 -0.42 12.99 -15.47
CA GLY A 285 -1.77 12.44 -15.50
C GLY A 285 -1.99 11.24 -14.57
N GLU A 286 -0.94 10.60 -14.04
CA GLU A 286 -1.09 9.50 -13.08
C GLU A 286 -1.63 10.02 -11.75
N VAL A 287 -2.52 9.23 -11.11
CA VAL A 287 -2.85 9.43 -9.70
C VAL A 287 -1.81 8.71 -8.86
N PHE A 288 -1.21 9.41 -7.91
CA PHE A 288 -0.10 8.86 -7.12
C PHE A 288 -0.19 9.19 -5.65
N VAL A 289 0.46 8.38 -4.84
CA VAL A 289 0.61 8.60 -3.39
C VAL A 289 2.03 9.05 -3.08
N PHE A 290 2.14 10.01 -2.19
CA PHE A 290 3.41 10.51 -1.68
C PHE A 290 3.35 10.76 -0.17
N ASN A 291 4.52 10.73 0.47
CA ASN A 291 4.70 11.04 1.88
C ASN A 291 4.94 12.54 2.06
N THR A 292 4.41 13.12 3.12
CA THR A 292 4.51 14.56 3.41
C THR A 292 5.76 14.95 4.21
N ILE A 293 6.71 14.04 4.41
CA ILE A 293 7.96 14.31 5.11
C ILE A 293 8.71 15.45 4.40
N ASP A 294 9.20 16.42 5.18
CA ASP A 294 9.97 17.58 4.72
C ASP A 294 9.28 18.52 3.72
N ILE A 295 7.99 18.36 3.48
CA ILE A 295 7.21 19.35 2.74
C ILE A 295 6.83 20.48 3.70
N LYS A 296 7.71 21.47 3.80
CA LYS A 296 7.59 22.58 4.77
C LYS A 296 6.25 23.32 4.70
N GLY A 297 5.66 23.44 3.51
CA GLY A 297 4.37 24.08 3.31
C GLY A 297 3.20 23.30 3.93
N ILE A 298 3.27 21.97 3.97
CA ILE A 298 2.29 21.11 4.64
C ILE A 298 2.48 21.19 6.16
N GLN A 299 3.71 21.05 6.64
CA GLN A 299 4.04 21.10 8.07
C GLN A 299 3.60 22.41 8.73
N LYS A 300 3.78 23.54 8.02
CA LYS A 300 3.34 24.85 8.51
C LYS A 300 1.82 24.99 8.62
N ARG A 301 1.03 24.27 7.81
CA ARG A 301 -0.43 24.30 7.78
C ARG A 301 -1.07 23.29 8.73
N SER A 302 -0.52 22.10 8.78
CA SER A 302 -1.08 20.95 9.51
C SER A 302 -0.39 20.70 10.85
N GLY A 303 0.63 21.50 11.20
CA GLY A 303 1.44 21.29 12.39
C GLY A 303 2.27 20.00 12.32
N PRO A 304 2.84 19.56 13.48
CA PRO A 304 3.68 18.35 13.52
C PRO A 304 2.96 17.06 13.10
N GLN A 305 1.63 17.02 13.26
CA GLN A 305 0.79 15.88 12.88
C GLN A 305 0.67 15.72 11.35
N GLY A 306 0.93 16.77 10.58
CA GLY A 306 0.97 16.70 9.11
C GLY A 306 2.25 16.09 8.54
N ALA A 307 3.29 15.92 9.35
CA ALA A 307 4.53 15.30 8.92
C ALA A 307 4.40 13.78 8.89
N GLY A 308 4.83 13.15 7.78
CA GLY A 308 4.79 11.70 7.62
C GLY A 308 3.43 11.12 7.24
N SER A 309 2.42 11.97 6.98
CA SER A 309 1.14 11.52 6.41
C SER A 309 1.31 11.16 4.93
N HIS A 310 0.39 10.33 4.42
CA HIS A 310 0.33 10.01 3.00
C HIS A 310 -0.78 10.82 2.32
N TYR A 311 -0.44 11.48 1.23
CA TYR A 311 -1.37 12.23 0.40
C TYR A 311 -1.52 11.57 -0.96
N ILE A 312 -2.72 11.65 -1.53
CA ILE A 312 -3.02 11.21 -2.88
C ILE A 312 -3.42 12.40 -3.74
N LYS A 313 -2.81 12.54 -4.90
CA LYS A 313 -3.04 13.63 -5.86
C LYS A 313 -2.80 13.14 -7.28
N ARG A 314 -3.16 13.97 -8.26
CA ARG A 314 -2.75 13.76 -9.66
C ARG A 314 -1.39 14.40 -9.90
N LEU A 315 -0.52 13.66 -10.58
CA LEU A 315 0.79 14.13 -11.01
C LEU A 315 0.62 15.02 -12.23
N CYS A 316 0.70 16.33 -12.04
CA CYS A 316 0.46 17.31 -13.07
C CYS A 316 1.74 17.90 -13.67
N GLY A 317 2.89 17.74 -13.01
CA GLY A 317 4.17 18.21 -13.52
C GLY A 317 5.31 17.28 -13.17
N VAL A 318 6.27 17.17 -14.08
CA VAL A 318 7.51 16.37 -13.94
C VAL A 318 8.73 17.32 -13.95
N PRO A 319 9.93 16.83 -13.58
CA PRO A 319 11.14 17.68 -13.54
C PRO A 319 11.39 18.41 -14.86
N GLY A 320 11.53 19.74 -14.79
CA GLY A 320 11.73 20.62 -15.92
C GLY A 320 10.49 21.38 -16.38
N ASP A 321 9.30 20.96 -15.94
CA ASP A 321 8.06 21.64 -16.32
C ASP A 321 7.88 22.98 -15.61
N THR A 322 7.22 23.92 -16.28
CA THR A 322 6.72 25.15 -15.68
C THR A 322 5.19 25.15 -15.76
N LEU A 323 4.55 25.08 -14.61
CA LEU A 323 3.09 25.05 -14.48
C LEU A 323 2.54 26.44 -14.23
N SER A 324 1.42 26.77 -14.89
CA SER A 324 0.59 27.94 -14.60
C SER A 324 -0.89 27.60 -14.80
N VAL A 325 -1.77 28.44 -14.28
CA VAL A 325 -3.23 28.24 -14.39
C VAL A 325 -3.85 29.41 -15.13
N GLN A 326 -4.51 29.09 -16.23
CA GLN A 326 -5.44 29.96 -16.95
C GLN A 326 -6.83 29.33 -16.86
N SER A 327 -7.50 29.56 -15.74
CA SER A 327 -8.77 28.87 -15.45
C SER A 327 -9.73 28.86 -16.66
N PRO A 328 -10.28 27.68 -17.04
CA PRO A 328 -10.21 26.39 -16.38
C PRO A 328 -8.97 25.53 -16.73
N ASN A 329 -8.05 26.03 -17.53
CA ASN A 329 -6.95 25.26 -18.09
C ASN A 329 -5.74 25.25 -17.15
N LEU A 330 -5.08 24.07 -17.07
CA LEU A 330 -3.73 23.92 -16.58
C LEU A 330 -2.76 24.01 -17.75
N LEU A 331 -1.80 24.92 -17.66
CA LEU A 331 -0.75 25.08 -18.66
C LEU A 331 0.55 24.45 -18.17
N ILE A 332 1.23 23.74 -19.07
CA ILE A 332 2.56 23.18 -18.87
C ILE A 332 3.44 23.74 -19.99
N ASP A 333 4.47 24.47 -19.64
CA ASP A 333 5.36 25.18 -20.58
C ASP A 333 4.58 26.09 -21.55
N GLY A 334 3.54 26.76 -21.03
CA GLY A 334 2.68 27.66 -21.79
C GLY A 334 1.65 26.98 -22.69
N LYS A 335 1.56 25.65 -22.71
CA LYS A 335 0.58 24.87 -23.50
C LYS A 335 -0.43 24.21 -22.59
N ILE A 336 -1.68 24.09 -23.06
CA ILE A 336 -2.71 23.34 -22.32
C ILE A 336 -2.28 21.89 -22.17
N ALA A 337 -2.31 21.39 -20.94
CA ALA A 337 -1.96 20.00 -20.64
C ALA A 337 -2.86 19.03 -21.41
N SER A 338 -2.27 18.04 -22.08
CA SER A 338 -2.98 17.11 -22.98
C SER A 338 -3.29 15.74 -22.39
N GLU A 339 -2.79 15.47 -21.20
CA GLU A 339 -2.95 14.18 -20.54
C GLU A 339 -4.41 13.89 -20.21
N PRO A 340 -4.95 12.68 -20.54
CA PRO A 340 -6.37 12.37 -20.41
C PRO A 340 -6.95 12.61 -19.00
N GLY A 341 -6.17 12.32 -17.95
CA GLY A 341 -6.57 12.56 -16.57
C GLY A 341 -6.72 14.06 -16.24
N ILE A 342 -5.83 14.90 -16.76
CA ILE A 342 -5.85 16.35 -16.59
C ILE A 342 -6.98 16.96 -17.43
N GLN A 343 -7.15 16.49 -18.66
CA GLN A 343 -8.20 16.97 -19.58
C GLN A 343 -9.61 16.73 -19.01
N ARG A 344 -9.85 15.61 -18.31
CA ARG A 344 -11.13 15.37 -17.63
C ARG A 344 -11.46 16.46 -16.62
N VAL A 345 -10.47 16.92 -15.86
CA VAL A 345 -10.65 17.99 -14.88
C VAL A 345 -10.89 19.32 -15.59
N ILE A 346 -10.15 19.62 -16.66
CA ILE A 346 -10.29 20.86 -17.45
C ILE A 346 -11.71 20.99 -18.03
N HIS A 347 -12.19 19.92 -18.67
CA HIS A 347 -13.47 19.97 -19.39
C HIS A 347 -14.70 19.81 -18.49
N GLY A 348 -14.54 19.34 -17.25
CA GLY A 348 -15.66 19.14 -16.33
C GLY A 348 -16.77 18.26 -16.90
N GLN A 349 -16.45 17.24 -17.70
CA GLN A 349 -17.44 16.39 -18.35
C GLN A 349 -17.85 15.20 -17.45
N GLY A 350 -19.11 14.75 -17.58
CA GLY A 350 -19.63 13.62 -16.81
C GLY A 350 -19.60 13.87 -15.31
N PRO A 351 -19.04 12.95 -14.49
CA PRO A 351 -18.96 13.12 -13.04
C PRO A 351 -18.21 14.38 -12.60
N TYR A 352 -17.32 14.91 -13.43
CA TYR A 352 -16.56 16.12 -13.15
C TYR A 352 -17.39 17.39 -13.28
N SER A 353 -18.51 17.38 -14.00
CA SER A 353 -19.38 18.56 -14.20
C SER A 353 -20.01 19.08 -12.91
N ILE A 354 -20.15 18.22 -11.88
CA ILE A 354 -20.80 18.58 -10.62
C ILE A 354 -19.84 19.35 -9.70
N ASN A 355 -18.55 18.99 -9.71
CA ASN A 355 -17.57 19.47 -8.74
C ASN A 355 -16.37 20.20 -9.35
N ALA A 356 -16.22 20.16 -10.68
CA ALA A 356 -15.03 20.65 -11.36
C ALA A 356 -15.35 21.86 -12.22
N THR A 357 -14.86 22.99 -11.79
CA THR A 357 -14.77 24.23 -12.59
C THR A 357 -13.44 24.29 -13.37
N GLY A 358 -12.81 23.13 -13.61
CA GLY A 358 -11.45 23.05 -14.12
C GLY A 358 -10.41 23.42 -13.06
N TYR A 359 -9.19 23.71 -13.50
CA TYR A 359 -8.14 24.18 -12.60
C TYR A 359 -8.30 25.66 -12.28
N GLY A 360 -8.15 25.98 -10.99
CA GLY A 360 -8.19 27.35 -10.47
C GLY A 360 -6.93 27.67 -9.66
N TRP A 361 -6.80 28.92 -9.27
CA TRP A 361 -5.70 29.38 -8.41
C TRP A 361 -5.89 28.91 -6.96
N ALA A 362 -4.83 28.94 -6.17
CA ALA A 362 -4.91 28.76 -4.74
C ALA A 362 -5.80 29.85 -4.12
N ARG A 363 -6.77 29.45 -3.31
CA ARG A 363 -7.62 30.41 -2.60
C ARG A 363 -6.81 31.14 -1.52
N PRO A 364 -7.05 32.42 -1.29
CA PRO A 364 -6.44 33.11 -0.15
C PRO A 364 -6.71 32.35 1.13
N GLU A 365 -5.67 32.06 1.90
CA GLU A 365 -5.79 31.49 3.23
C GLU A 365 -6.03 32.65 4.22
N ASP A 366 -6.96 32.44 5.15
CA ASP A 366 -7.22 33.39 6.22
C ASP A 366 -5.99 33.44 7.17
N PRO A 367 -5.29 34.59 7.26
CA PRO A 367 -4.15 34.73 8.15
C PRO A 367 -4.53 34.60 9.62
N GLU A 368 -5.75 34.95 10.00
CA GLU A 368 -6.25 34.82 11.37
C GLU A 368 -6.45 33.35 11.73
N ALA A 369 -6.93 32.54 10.78
CA ALA A 369 -7.11 31.10 10.97
C ALA A 369 -5.79 30.33 11.10
N THR A 370 -4.72 30.78 10.44
CA THR A 370 -3.42 30.11 10.41
C THR A 370 -2.38 30.76 11.34
N GLY A 371 -2.67 31.95 11.84
CA GLY A 371 -1.72 32.76 12.64
C GLY A 371 -0.54 33.31 11.85
N LYS A 372 -0.43 33.03 10.55
CA LYS A 372 0.69 33.46 9.68
C LYS A 372 0.25 33.52 8.21
N LYS A 373 0.77 34.50 7.48
CA LYS A 373 0.68 34.51 6.02
C LYS A 373 1.61 33.45 5.45
N LEU A 374 1.04 32.38 4.92
CA LEU A 374 1.82 31.28 4.34
C LEU A 374 2.04 31.52 2.83
N PRO A 375 3.23 31.19 2.28
CA PRO A 375 3.48 31.34 0.86
C PRO A 375 2.59 30.39 0.05
N GLN A 376 2.08 30.93 -1.07
CA GLN A 376 1.36 30.18 -2.10
C GLN A 376 2.13 30.31 -3.42
N PHE A 377 2.12 29.26 -4.24
CA PHE A 377 2.93 29.19 -5.46
C PHE A 377 2.15 29.54 -6.72
N ILE A 378 0.86 29.19 -6.78
CA ILE A 378 -0.03 29.54 -7.90
C ILE A 378 -1.32 30.15 -7.32
N ALA A 379 -1.27 31.43 -6.91
CA ALA A 379 -2.38 32.14 -6.30
C ALA A 379 -3.06 33.14 -7.24
N LYS A 380 -2.43 33.50 -8.35
CA LYS A 380 -2.93 34.47 -9.35
C LYS A 380 -2.47 34.08 -10.76
N PRO A 381 -3.05 34.68 -11.81
CA PRO A 381 -2.78 34.31 -13.22
C PRO A 381 -1.33 34.42 -13.65
N THR A 382 -0.57 35.32 -13.02
CA THR A 382 0.85 35.56 -13.34
C THR A 382 1.81 34.61 -12.65
N ASP A 383 1.32 33.84 -11.69
CA ASP A 383 2.19 32.93 -10.91
C ASP A 383 2.49 31.65 -11.70
N THR A 384 3.73 31.20 -11.53
CA THR A 384 4.22 29.96 -12.15
C THR A 384 4.92 29.11 -11.11
N LEU A 385 4.83 27.79 -11.27
CA LEU A 385 5.58 26.80 -10.49
C LEU A 385 6.55 26.08 -11.43
N THR A 386 7.82 26.45 -11.39
CA THR A 386 8.87 25.80 -12.17
C THR A 386 9.50 24.68 -11.37
N LEU A 387 9.54 23.47 -11.93
CA LEU A 387 10.12 22.28 -11.34
C LEU A 387 11.57 22.12 -11.78
N ALA A 388 12.49 21.87 -10.84
CA ALA A 388 13.89 21.76 -11.15
C ALA A 388 14.17 20.63 -12.17
N ALA A 389 14.72 20.99 -13.34
CA ALA A 389 15.07 20.05 -14.40
C ALA A 389 16.22 19.13 -14.02
N LYS A 390 17.23 19.70 -13.34
CA LYS A 390 18.43 18.99 -12.87
C LYS A 390 18.47 19.02 -11.35
N ALA A 391 18.41 17.85 -10.74
CA ALA A 391 18.52 17.66 -9.30
C ALA A 391 19.24 16.34 -9.02
N ALA A 392 19.86 16.24 -7.84
CA ALA A 392 20.42 14.99 -7.36
C ALA A 392 19.35 13.88 -7.31
N PRO A 393 19.72 12.60 -7.41
CA PRO A 393 18.80 11.49 -7.24
C PRO A 393 18.01 11.64 -5.92
N GLY A 394 16.70 11.40 -5.98
CA GLY A 394 15.78 11.60 -4.85
C GLY A 394 15.30 13.04 -4.66
N MET A 395 15.93 14.04 -5.27
CA MET A 395 15.60 15.46 -5.10
C MET A 395 14.87 16.07 -6.30
N ARG A 396 14.58 15.30 -7.34
CA ARG A 396 13.75 15.73 -8.48
C ARG A 396 12.39 16.20 -8.01
N GLU A 397 11.82 17.17 -8.72
CA GLU A 397 10.61 17.86 -8.30
C GLU A 397 9.40 17.48 -9.17
N TYR A 398 8.27 17.32 -8.52
CA TYR A 398 6.99 16.95 -9.14
C TYR A 398 5.89 17.87 -8.64
N ALA A 399 4.89 18.15 -9.47
CA ALA A 399 3.71 18.92 -9.08
C ALA A 399 2.52 17.98 -8.87
N ALA A 400 1.91 18.08 -7.70
CA ALA A 400 0.78 17.28 -7.25
C ALA A 400 -0.45 18.17 -7.10
N LEU A 401 -1.49 17.98 -7.94
CA LEU A 401 -2.74 18.72 -7.88
C LEU A 401 -3.91 17.78 -7.61
N GLY A 402 -4.92 18.28 -6.88
CA GLY A 402 -6.14 17.50 -6.66
C GLY A 402 -7.14 17.72 -7.79
N ASP A 403 -7.90 16.67 -8.13
CA ASP A 403 -8.93 16.74 -9.16
C ASP A 403 -10.11 17.62 -8.71
N ASN A 404 -10.41 17.65 -7.41
CA ASN A 404 -11.34 18.61 -6.80
C ASN A 404 -10.60 19.93 -6.53
N THR A 405 -10.35 20.70 -7.57
CA THR A 405 -9.43 21.85 -7.51
C THR A 405 -9.89 22.93 -6.54
N GLY A 406 -11.20 23.09 -6.35
CA GLY A 406 -11.78 24.03 -5.41
C GLY A 406 -11.70 23.60 -3.94
N ASN A 407 -11.47 22.31 -3.67
CA ASN A 407 -11.38 21.73 -2.32
C ASN A 407 -10.12 20.86 -2.16
N SER A 408 -9.01 21.30 -2.73
CA SER A 408 -7.73 20.61 -2.65
C SER A 408 -6.63 21.50 -2.12
N LEU A 409 -6.03 21.09 -1.04
CA LEU A 409 -4.76 21.61 -0.58
C LEU A 409 -3.66 20.80 -1.29
N ASP A 410 -2.90 21.46 -2.19
CA ASP A 410 -1.95 20.80 -3.12
C ASP A 410 -0.77 21.69 -3.49
N SER A 411 -0.01 21.37 -4.53
CA SER A 411 1.23 22.06 -4.91
C SER A 411 1.03 23.55 -5.20
N ARG A 412 -0.18 24.02 -5.47
CA ARG A 412 -0.48 25.46 -5.58
C ARG A 412 -0.23 26.19 -4.25
N TYR A 413 -0.33 25.49 -3.15
CA TYR A 413 -0.16 26.02 -1.78
C TYR A 413 1.22 25.75 -1.21
N TRP A 414 1.77 24.53 -1.34
CA TRP A 414 3.02 24.15 -0.68
C TRP A 414 4.23 24.02 -1.61
N GLY A 415 4.03 24.09 -2.93
CA GLY A 415 5.08 23.95 -3.92
C GLY A 415 5.35 22.50 -4.35
N PRO A 416 6.56 22.19 -4.81
CA PRO A 416 6.86 20.87 -5.36
C PRO A 416 6.96 19.77 -4.32
N VAL A 417 6.69 18.54 -4.76
CA VAL A 417 6.94 17.29 -4.06
C VAL A 417 8.27 16.73 -4.54
N LYS A 418 9.14 16.31 -3.64
CA LYS A 418 10.44 15.73 -4.01
C LYS A 418 10.29 14.24 -4.34
N GLU A 419 11.20 13.73 -5.16
CA GLU A 419 11.20 12.34 -5.59
C GLU A 419 11.22 11.34 -4.43
N PHE A 420 12.01 11.60 -3.38
CA PHE A 420 12.08 10.73 -2.20
C PHE A 420 10.74 10.63 -1.43
N ASN A 421 9.83 11.58 -1.64
CA ASN A 421 8.49 11.52 -1.07
C ASN A 421 7.55 10.56 -1.82
N LEU A 422 7.87 10.19 -3.06
CA LEU A 422 6.98 9.38 -3.89
C LEU A 422 6.88 7.95 -3.33
N VAL A 423 5.66 7.48 -3.13
CA VAL A 423 5.38 6.11 -2.70
C VAL A 423 5.09 5.23 -3.91
N GLY A 424 4.20 5.68 -4.81
CA GLY A 424 3.86 4.94 -6.00
C GLY A 424 2.55 5.36 -6.65
N PRO A 425 2.24 4.86 -7.86
CA PRO A 425 0.98 5.13 -8.53
C PRO A 425 -0.17 4.41 -7.82
N ALA A 426 -1.33 5.06 -7.78
CA ALA A 426 -2.59 4.46 -7.37
C ALA A 426 -3.09 3.56 -8.51
N LEU A 427 -3.12 2.25 -8.28
CA LEU A 427 -3.35 1.26 -9.33
C LEU A 427 -4.82 0.90 -9.48
N PHE A 428 -5.47 0.59 -8.37
CA PHE A 428 -6.80 0.00 -8.37
C PHE A 428 -7.62 0.45 -7.16
N SER A 429 -8.89 0.79 -7.37
CA SER A 429 -9.86 1.01 -6.30
C SER A 429 -10.54 -0.31 -5.95
N LEU A 430 -10.24 -0.84 -4.75
CA LEU A 430 -10.70 -2.15 -4.29
C LEU A 430 -12.13 -2.12 -3.74
N TRP A 431 -12.53 -1.03 -3.11
CA TRP A 431 -13.79 -0.91 -2.40
C TRP A 431 -14.08 0.58 -2.10
N PRO A 432 -15.33 1.03 -2.11
CA PRO A 432 -16.58 0.27 -2.31
C PRO A 432 -16.79 -0.21 -3.75
N ILE A 433 -17.55 -1.33 -3.91
CA ILE A 433 -17.69 -1.99 -5.22
C ILE A 433 -18.70 -1.27 -6.12
N THR A 434 -19.77 -0.71 -5.52
CA THR A 434 -20.94 -0.20 -6.26
C THR A 434 -20.99 1.33 -6.40
N THR A 435 -19.88 2.03 -6.12
CA THR A 435 -19.82 3.50 -6.22
C THR A 435 -19.40 4.01 -7.61
N GLY A 436 -19.09 3.12 -8.54
CA GLY A 436 -18.56 3.47 -9.86
C GLY A 436 -17.05 3.73 -9.92
N HIS A 437 -16.36 3.68 -8.78
CA HIS A 437 -14.90 3.88 -8.71
C HIS A 437 -14.12 2.56 -8.67
N TRP A 438 -14.81 1.42 -8.51
CA TRP A 438 -14.17 0.11 -8.50
C TRP A 438 -13.47 -0.18 -9.82
N GLY A 439 -12.20 -0.52 -9.78
CA GLY A 439 -11.42 -0.82 -10.98
C GLY A 439 -10.09 -0.08 -11.04
N PHE A 440 -9.47 -0.15 -12.21
CA PHE A 440 -8.19 0.56 -12.45
C PHE A 440 -8.38 2.07 -12.47
N ILE A 441 -7.52 2.77 -11.74
CA ILE A 441 -7.52 4.23 -11.64
C ILE A 441 -6.80 4.80 -12.88
N ARG A 442 -7.46 5.73 -13.58
CA ARG A 442 -6.97 6.33 -14.82
C ARG A 442 -6.92 7.85 -14.72
#